data_55c269e5068cbd9eebf1fbbb1aec2824
#
_entry.id   55c269e5068cbd9eebf1fbbb1aec2824
#
_cell.length_a   1.000
_cell.length_b   1.000
_cell.length_c   1.000
_cell.angle_alpha   90.00
_cell.angle_beta   90.00
_cell.angle_gamma   90.00
#
_symmetry.space_group_name_H-M   'P 1'
#
loop_
_entity.id
_entity.type
_entity.pdbx_description
1 polymer ?
#
loop_
_entity_poly.entity_id
_entity_poly.type
_entity_poly.pdbx_seq_one_letter_code
_entity_poly.pdbx_strand_id
1 'polypeptide(L)'
;MSSPALAPVDNALPSADSVASMGRKARFWDRIARKYAAGPIADMAGYEATLRRVQTLLSKAHDVLEIGCGTGSTALRLAPFTRHMLGTDISSGMIAIAREKLAAQPVPQLSFLVADADVPVFGQGRYDVVLALNMLHLVDDLDHALKLAMQALRPGGLLISKTPCISEMNPLIPRVALPLMRAIGKAPSVLCFDAEQLRSAIVRQGMQIVSVERHGTRGKDIRVFIVARKPA
;
A
#
# COMPACT_ATOMS: atom_id res chain seq x y z
N MET A 1 -20.44 -2.90 -26.49
CA MET A 1 -18.98 -3.05 -26.57
C MET A 1 -18.56 -3.86 -25.36
N SER A 2 -18.22 -5.12 -25.57
CA SER A 2 -17.94 -6.11 -24.51
C SER A 2 -16.63 -5.76 -23.79
N SER A 3 -16.69 -5.75 -22.45
CA SER A 3 -15.53 -5.63 -21.58
C SER A 3 -14.58 -6.81 -21.80
N PRO A 4 -13.26 -6.63 -21.94
CA PRO A 4 -12.35 -7.76 -22.08
C PRO A 4 -12.30 -8.53 -20.77
N ALA A 5 -12.60 -9.82 -20.83
CA ALA A 5 -12.50 -10.76 -19.73
C ALA A 5 -11.05 -10.81 -19.19
N LEU A 6 -10.91 -10.82 -17.88
CA LEU A 6 -9.64 -11.03 -17.16
C LEU A 6 -9.03 -12.37 -17.60
N ALA A 7 -7.84 -12.34 -18.22
CA ALA A 7 -7.07 -13.54 -18.50
C ALA A 7 -6.69 -14.26 -17.20
N PRO A 8 -6.66 -15.62 -17.18
CA PRO A 8 -6.31 -16.37 -15.98
C PRO A 8 -4.88 -16.06 -15.51
N VAL A 9 -4.73 -15.88 -14.21
CA VAL A 9 -3.44 -15.67 -13.53
C VAL A 9 -2.84 -17.04 -13.27
N ASP A 10 -1.58 -17.24 -13.68
CA ASP A 10 -0.81 -18.46 -13.39
C ASP A 10 -0.60 -18.56 -11.87
N ASN A 11 -1.34 -19.45 -11.22
CA ASN A 11 -1.45 -19.58 -9.77
C ASN A 11 -0.48 -20.66 -9.27
N ALA A 12 0.75 -20.28 -8.93
CA ALA A 12 1.51 -21.07 -7.96
C ALA A 12 0.84 -20.90 -6.59
N LEU A 13 0.28 -21.99 -6.04
CA LEU A 13 -0.37 -21.96 -4.72
C LEU A 13 0.64 -21.54 -3.63
N PRO A 14 0.27 -20.61 -2.73
CA PRO A 14 1.15 -20.19 -1.63
C PRO A 14 1.44 -21.36 -0.69
N SER A 15 2.63 -21.37 -0.07
CA SER A 15 3.00 -22.39 0.92
C SER A 15 2.08 -22.36 2.15
N ALA A 16 2.00 -23.48 2.88
CA ALA A 16 1.18 -23.58 4.09
C ALA A 16 1.55 -22.52 5.15
N ASP A 17 2.84 -22.19 5.28
CA ASP A 17 3.32 -21.14 6.19
C ASP A 17 2.92 -19.75 5.74
N SER A 18 2.91 -19.48 4.43
CA SER A 18 2.42 -18.23 3.84
C SER A 18 0.92 -18.06 4.12
N VAL A 19 0.12 -19.11 3.90
CA VAL A 19 -1.34 -19.07 4.18
C VAL A 19 -1.61 -18.82 5.67
N ALA A 20 -0.83 -19.44 6.57
CA ALA A 20 -0.96 -19.24 8.01
C ALA A 20 -0.56 -17.81 8.43
N SER A 21 0.48 -17.22 7.83
CA SER A 21 0.88 -15.82 8.06
C SER A 21 -0.18 -14.84 7.57
N MET A 22 -0.67 -15.01 6.34
CA MET A 22 -1.79 -14.23 5.80
C MET A 22 -2.98 -14.21 6.76
N GLY A 23 -3.39 -15.39 7.25
CA GLY A 23 -4.51 -15.50 8.18
C GLY A 23 -4.30 -14.77 9.51
N ARG A 24 -3.07 -14.67 10.03
CA ARG A 24 -2.78 -13.91 11.25
C ARG A 24 -2.84 -12.41 11.02
N LYS A 25 -2.24 -11.91 9.93
CA LYS A 25 -2.27 -10.48 9.56
C LYS A 25 -3.70 -10.02 9.29
N ALA A 26 -4.44 -10.74 8.46
CA ALA A 26 -5.83 -10.43 8.15
C ALA A 26 -6.68 -10.34 9.43
N ARG A 27 -6.61 -11.35 10.32
CA ARG A 27 -7.37 -11.33 11.60
C ARG A 27 -7.04 -10.15 12.50
N PHE A 28 -5.78 -9.69 12.54
CA PHE A 28 -5.42 -8.50 13.30
C PHE A 28 -6.16 -7.27 12.77
N TRP A 29 -6.08 -7.02 11.45
CA TRP A 29 -6.69 -5.86 10.81
C TRP A 29 -8.22 -5.95 10.79
N ASP A 30 -8.82 -7.13 10.57
CA ASP A 30 -10.26 -7.35 10.65
C ASP A 30 -10.81 -6.94 12.03
N ARG A 31 -10.12 -7.36 13.11
CA ARG A 31 -10.54 -7.05 14.48
C ARG A 31 -10.58 -5.55 14.78
N ILE A 32 -9.69 -4.77 14.19
CA ILE A 32 -9.60 -3.33 14.47
C ILE A 32 -10.21 -2.45 13.38
N ALA A 33 -10.70 -3.01 12.27
CA ALA A 33 -11.11 -2.27 11.08
C ALA A 33 -12.09 -1.13 11.38
N ARG A 34 -13.17 -1.39 12.14
CA ARG A 34 -14.16 -0.36 12.52
C ARG A 34 -13.55 0.74 13.38
N LYS A 35 -12.73 0.38 14.37
CA LYS A 35 -12.04 1.35 15.23
C LYS A 35 -11.04 2.20 14.42
N TYR A 36 -10.31 1.56 13.51
CA TYR A 36 -9.38 2.24 12.60
C TYR A 36 -10.10 3.24 11.69
N ALA A 37 -11.26 2.83 11.12
CA ALA A 37 -12.07 3.69 10.26
C ALA A 37 -12.62 4.93 10.98
N ALA A 38 -12.92 4.82 12.27
CA ALA A 38 -13.44 5.92 13.11
C ALA A 38 -12.32 6.83 13.65
N GLY A 39 -11.06 6.40 13.56
CA GLY A 39 -9.93 7.17 14.08
C GLY A 39 -9.60 8.40 13.22
N PRO A 40 -9.22 9.54 13.85
CA PRO A 40 -8.80 10.72 13.11
C PRO A 40 -7.43 10.51 12.45
N ILE A 41 -7.19 11.18 11.32
CA ILE A 41 -5.85 11.28 10.72
C ILE A 41 -5.04 12.27 11.55
N ALA A 42 -3.99 11.79 12.21
CA ALA A 42 -3.20 12.57 13.17
C ALA A 42 -2.55 13.84 12.56
N ASP A 43 -2.11 13.76 11.31
CA ASP A 43 -1.56 14.87 10.53
C ASP A 43 -2.35 15.04 9.25
N MET A 44 -3.48 15.72 9.33
CA MET A 44 -4.38 15.95 8.18
C MET A 44 -3.70 16.82 7.11
N ALA A 45 -2.94 17.84 7.51
CA ALA A 45 -2.25 18.71 6.55
C ALA A 45 -1.19 17.96 5.74
N GLY A 46 -0.41 17.10 6.41
CA GLY A 46 0.57 16.22 5.76
C GLY A 46 -0.09 15.15 4.88
N TYR A 47 -1.26 14.65 5.25
CA TYR A 47 -2.07 13.76 4.43
C TYR A 47 -2.55 14.46 3.15
N GLU A 48 -3.13 15.66 3.28
CA GLU A 48 -3.58 16.48 2.15
C GLU A 48 -2.43 16.84 1.20
N ALA A 49 -1.26 17.18 1.73
CA ALA A 49 -0.06 17.43 0.92
C ALA A 49 0.32 16.18 0.11
N THR A 50 0.26 15.00 0.75
CA THR A 50 0.52 13.72 0.07
C THR A 50 -0.48 13.48 -1.06
N LEU A 51 -1.77 13.66 -0.81
CA LEU A 51 -2.81 13.47 -1.84
C LEU A 51 -2.62 14.42 -3.02
N ARG A 52 -2.37 15.70 -2.77
CA ARG A 52 -2.08 16.68 -3.85
C ARG A 52 -0.87 16.24 -4.66
N ARG A 53 0.20 15.79 -3.99
CA ARG A 53 1.40 15.32 -4.70
C ARG A 53 1.11 14.09 -5.57
N VAL A 54 0.38 13.11 -5.06
CA VAL A 54 -0.03 11.93 -5.84
C VAL A 54 -0.89 12.36 -7.04
N GLN A 55 -1.86 13.26 -6.85
CA GLN A 55 -2.72 13.76 -7.93
C GLN A 55 -1.92 14.36 -9.09
N THR A 56 -0.81 15.07 -8.82
CA THR A 56 0.07 15.61 -9.90
C THR A 56 0.78 14.52 -10.71
N LEU A 57 0.82 13.29 -10.23
CA LEU A 57 1.45 12.14 -10.88
C LEU A 57 0.43 11.22 -11.57
N LEU A 58 -0.87 11.43 -11.34
CA LEU A 58 -1.94 10.65 -11.94
C LEU A 58 -2.44 11.27 -13.25
N SER A 59 -3.10 10.45 -14.05
CA SER A 59 -3.76 10.88 -15.31
C SER A 59 -5.04 10.08 -15.52
N LYS A 60 -6.02 10.68 -16.18
CA LYS A 60 -7.25 10.02 -16.65
C LYS A 60 -7.02 8.83 -17.60
N ALA A 61 -5.79 8.68 -18.09
CA ALA A 61 -5.39 7.52 -18.90
C ALA A 61 -4.77 6.39 -18.08
N HIS A 62 -4.46 6.61 -16.80
CA HIS A 62 -3.75 5.64 -15.97
C HIS A 62 -4.67 4.58 -15.37
N ASP A 63 -4.23 3.32 -15.45
CA ASP A 63 -4.70 2.22 -14.62
C ASP A 63 -3.85 2.18 -13.35
N VAL A 64 -4.49 2.26 -12.20
CA VAL A 64 -3.82 2.41 -10.89
C VAL A 64 -4.17 1.24 -9.98
N LEU A 65 -3.15 0.70 -9.29
CA LEU A 65 -3.28 -0.25 -8.20
C LEU A 65 -2.87 0.42 -6.89
N GLU A 66 -3.72 0.37 -5.86
CA GLU A 66 -3.33 0.71 -4.48
C GLU A 66 -3.23 -0.58 -3.65
N ILE A 67 -2.03 -0.88 -3.16
CA ILE A 67 -1.75 -2.02 -2.29
C ILE A 67 -1.87 -1.57 -0.84
N GLY A 68 -2.63 -2.30 -0.01
CA GLY A 68 -2.89 -1.94 1.38
C GLY A 68 -3.75 -0.70 1.51
N CYS A 69 -4.86 -0.62 0.75
CA CYS A 69 -5.74 0.56 0.71
C CYS A 69 -6.53 0.80 2.02
N GLY A 70 -6.49 -0.16 2.96
CA GLY A 70 -7.25 -0.10 4.20
C GLY A 70 -8.74 0.11 3.96
N THR A 71 -9.32 1.10 4.62
CA THR A 71 -10.75 1.44 4.49
C THR A 71 -11.09 2.29 3.25
N GLY A 72 -10.20 2.37 2.26
CA GLY A 72 -10.43 2.96 0.94
C GLY A 72 -10.50 4.48 0.88
N SER A 73 -10.25 5.20 1.99
CA SER A 73 -10.41 6.67 2.03
C SER A 73 -9.50 7.40 1.03
N THR A 74 -8.28 6.91 0.83
CA THR A 74 -7.32 7.46 -0.14
C THR A 74 -7.75 7.13 -1.57
N ALA A 75 -8.10 5.86 -1.83
CA ALA A 75 -8.59 5.41 -3.13
C ALA A 75 -9.79 6.23 -3.63
N LEU A 76 -10.80 6.44 -2.76
CA LEU A 76 -11.98 7.25 -3.09
C LEU A 76 -11.63 8.68 -3.53
N ARG A 77 -10.57 9.27 -2.94
CA ARG A 77 -10.13 10.64 -3.27
C ARG A 77 -9.25 10.71 -4.52
N LEU A 78 -8.54 9.63 -4.84
CA LEU A 78 -7.60 9.58 -5.98
C LEU A 78 -8.22 9.00 -7.25
N ALA A 79 -9.15 8.06 -7.14
CA ALA A 79 -9.79 7.42 -8.29
C ALA A 79 -10.41 8.40 -9.29
N PRO A 80 -11.01 9.56 -8.88
CA PRO A 80 -11.49 10.56 -9.84
C PRO A 80 -10.43 11.09 -10.80
N PHE A 81 -9.14 10.90 -10.54
CA PHE A 81 -8.03 11.35 -11.39
C PHE A 81 -7.44 10.22 -12.26
N THR A 82 -8.06 9.06 -12.32
CA THR A 82 -7.56 7.86 -13.02
C THR A 82 -8.55 7.37 -14.07
N ARG A 83 -8.12 6.45 -14.95
CA ARG A 83 -9.02 5.70 -15.84
C ARG A 83 -9.73 4.59 -15.06
N HIS A 84 -8.95 3.76 -14.37
CA HIS A 84 -9.42 2.73 -13.44
C HIS A 84 -8.49 2.69 -12.23
N MET A 85 -9.06 2.42 -11.07
CA MET A 85 -8.31 2.22 -9.85
C MET A 85 -8.81 0.97 -9.12
N LEU A 86 -7.87 0.08 -8.78
CA LEU A 86 -8.11 -1.08 -7.93
C LEU A 86 -7.44 -0.83 -6.58
N GLY A 87 -8.23 -0.79 -5.50
CA GLY A 87 -7.70 -0.80 -4.13
C GLY A 87 -7.71 -2.21 -3.57
N THR A 88 -6.59 -2.64 -2.99
CA THR A 88 -6.48 -3.97 -2.38
C THR A 88 -6.02 -3.89 -0.94
N ASP A 89 -6.53 -4.80 -0.11
CA ASP A 89 -6.09 -4.99 1.28
C ASP A 89 -6.24 -6.46 1.67
N ILE A 90 -5.38 -6.95 2.55
CA ILE A 90 -5.44 -8.33 3.05
C ILE A 90 -6.67 -8.56 3.95
N SER A 91 -7.19 -7.50 4.59
CA SER A 91 -8.30 -7.55 5.55
C SER A 91 -9.65 -7.44 4.82
N SER A 92 -10.46 -8.49 4.97
CA SER A 92 -11.84 -8.48 4.48
C SER A 92 -12.69 -7.42 5.18
N GLY A 93 -12.44 -7.16 6.45
CA GLY A 93 -13.11 -6.11 7.22
C GLY A 93 -12.78 -4.70 6.74
N MET A 94 -11.52 -4.43 6.35
CA MET A 94 -11.13 -3.16 5.73
C MET A 94 -11.82 -2.97 4.37
N ILE A 95 -11.81 -4.00 3.52
CA ILE A 95 -12.45 -3.96 2.20
C ILE A 95 -13.98 -3.83 2.31
N ALA A 96 -14.62 -4.45 3.30
CA ALA A 96 -16.06 -4.27 3.54
C ALA A 96 -16.38 -2.79 3.81
N ILE A 97 -15.61 -2.12 4.68
CA ILE A 97 -15.76 -0.69 4.96
C ILE A 97 -15.47 0.17 3.72
N ALA A 98 -14.45 -0.18 2.94
CA ALA A 98 -14.14 0.54 1.70
C ALA A 98 -15.30 0.46 0.69
N ARG A 99 -15.93 -0.71 0.56
CA ARG A 99 -17.11 -0.92 -0.28
C ARG A 99 -18.35 -0.20 0.25
N GLU A 100 -18.56 -0.16 1.56
CA GLU A 100 -19.63 0.64 2.19
C GLU A 100 -19.48 2.13 1.83
N LYS A 101 -18.27 2.69 1.94
CA LYS A 101 -18.00 4.08 1.55
C LYS A 101 -18.20 4.32 0.05
N LEU A 102 -17.76 3.38 -0.79
CA LEU A 102 -17.94 3.46 -2.25
C LEU A 102 -19.44 3.42 -2.62
N ALA A 103 -20.23 2.60 -1.93
CA ALA A 103 -21.67 2.55 -2.13
C ALA A 103 -22.37 3.86 -1.70
N ALA A 104 -21.90 4.48 -0.61
CA ALA A 104 -22.40 5.78 -0.14
C ALA A 104 -21.96 6.96 -1.04
N GLN A 105 -20.79 6.86 -1.67
CA GLN A 105 -20.25 7.87 -2.59
C GLN A 105 -19.71 7.16 -3.85
N PRO A 106 -20.56 6.86 -4.83
CA PRO A 106 -20.16 6.10 -6.01
C PRO A 106 -19.07 6.77 -6.84
N VAL A 107 -18.00 6.01 -7.14
CA VAL A 107 -16.90 6.40 -8.03
C VAL A 107 -16.76 5.27 -9.06
N PRO A 108 -17.30 5.41 -10.29
CA PRO A 108 -17.45 4.29 -11.24
C PRO A 108 -16.16 3.59 -11.64
N GLN A 109 -15.03 4.30 -11.64
CA GLN A 109 -13.71 3.79 -12.00
C GLN A 109 -12.99 3.08 -10.85
N LEU A 110 -13.56 3.05 -9.62
CA LEU A 110 -12.94 2.46 -8.44
C LEU A 110 -13.55 1.09 -8.13
N SER A 111 -12.69 0.14 -7.83
CA SER A 111 -13.08 -1.17 -7.29
C SER A 111 -12.18 -1.59 -6.13
N PHE A 112 -12.68 -2.52 -5.29
CA PHE A 112 -11.94 -3.04 -4.14
C PHE A 112 -11.91 -4.57 -4.15
N LEU A 113 -10.74 -5.15 -3.83
CA LEU A 113 -10.51 -6.58 -3.76
C LEU A 113 -9.72 -6.95 -2.50
N VAL A 114 -10.10 -8.05 -1.85
CA VAL A 114 -9.29 -8.65 -0.79
C VAL A 114 -8.11 -9.36 -1.45
N ALA A 115 -6.89 -8.88 -1.20
CA ALA A 115 -5.67 -9.48 -1.73
C ALA A 115 -4.46 -9.15 -0.85
N ASP A 116 -3.52 -10.08 -0.75
CA ASP A 116 -2.25 -9.90 -0.05
C ASP A 116 -1.19 -9.32 -1.01
N ALA A 117 -0.42 -8.36 -0.50
CA ALA A 117 0.70 -7.76 -1.22
C ALA A 117 1.88 -8.72 -1.44
N ASP A 118 1.97 -9.76 -0.62
CA ASP A 118 3.00 -10.79 -0.68
C ASP A 118 2.64 -11.96 -1.64
N VAL A 119 1.53 -11.85 -2.40
CA VAL A 119 1.07 -12.89 -3.35
C VAL A 119 0.95 -12.31 -4.78
N PRO A 120 1.33 -13.05 -5.83
CA PRO A 120 1.36 -12.54 -7.21
C PRO A 120 -0.04 -12.49 -7.87
N VAL A 121 -0.97 -11.74 -7.28
CA VAL A 121 -2.37 -11.63 -7.73
C VAL A 121 -2.64 -10.46 -8.69
N PHE A 122 -1.67 -9.57 -8.88
CA PHE A 122 -1.90 -8.32 -9.60
C PHE A 122 -1.63 -8.41 -11.12
N GLY A 123 -1.08 -9.53 -11.59
CA GLY A 123 -0.66 -9.70 -12.99
C GLY A 123 0.62 -8.93 -13.32
N GLN A 124 1.11 -9.07 -14.56
CA GLN A 124 2.33 -8.42 -15.02
C GLN A 124 2.01 -7.31 -16.02
N GLY A 125 2.70 -6.17 -15.89
CA GLY A 125 2.63 -5.07 -16.86
C GLY A 125 1.23 -4.49 -17.06
N ARG A 126 0.41 -4.42 -16.02
CA ARG A 126 -1.00 -4.01 -16.12
C ARG A 126 -1.26 -2.58 -15.69
N TYR A 127 -0.44 -2.03 -14.81
CA TYR A 127 -0.70 -0.74 -14.17
C TYR A 127 0.33 0.30 -14.60
N ASP A 128 -0.14 1.52 -14.78
CA ASP A 128 0.70 2.70 -15.03
C ASP A 128 1.28 3.22 -13.71
N VAL A 129 0.52 3.05 -12.60
CA VAL A 129 0.94 3.48 -11.26
C VAL A 129 0.57 2.41 -10.24
N VAL A 130 1.51 2.09 -9.34
CA VAL A 130 1.27 1.32 -8.11
C VAL A 130 1.47 2.24 -6.92
N LEU A 131 0.46 2.35 -6.06
CA LEU A 131 0.49 3.07 -4.80
C LEU A 131 0.71 2.10 -3.64
N ALA A 132 1.62 2.43 -2.72
CA ALA A 132 1.88 1.69 -1.49
C ALA A 132 1.98 2.69 -0.32
N LEU A 133 0.82 3.13 0.20
CA LEU A 133 0.74 4.21 1.18
C LEU A 133 0.53 3.67 2.59
N ASN A 134 1.54 3.84 3.46
CA ASN A 134 1.58 3.35 4.84
C ASN A 134 1.45 1.81 4.98
N MET A 135 1.93 1.03 4.00
CA MET A 135 1.78 -0.43 4.03
C MET A 135 3.10 -1.22 3.93
N LEU A 136 4.18 -0.71 3.28
CA LEU A 136 5.40 -1.50 3.04
C LEU A 136 6.13 -1.96 4.32
N HIS A 137 5.92 -1.32 5.45
CA HIS A 137 6.44 -1.78 6.74
C HIS A 137 5.63 -2.93 7.35
N LEU A 138 4.49 -3.33 6.74
CA LEU A 138 3.57 -4.37 7.21
C LEU A 138 3.65 -5.68 6.41
N VAL A 139 4.43 -5.72 5.33
CA VAL A 139 4.66 -6.93 4.53
C VAL A 139 5.56 -7.92 5.28
N ASP A 140 5.56 -9.18 4.87
CA ASP A 140 6.46 -10.18 5.45
C ASP A 140 7.88 -10.05 4.90
N ASP A 141 8.01 -9.77 3.59
CA ASP A 141 9.27 -9.58 2.89
C ASP A 141 9.18 -8.33 1.99
N LEU A 142 9.98 -7.31 2.32
CA LEU A 142 10.01 -6.05 1.59
C LEU A 142 10.48 -6.22 0.14
N ASP A 143 11.55 -6.99 -0.08
CA ASP A 143 12.10 -7.19 -1.42
C ASP A 143 11.12 -7.97 -2.30
N HIS A 144 10.44 -8.98 -1.73
CA HIS A 144 9.41 -9.73 -2.45
C HIS A 144 8.21 -8.86 -2.82
N ALA A 145 7.64 -8.11 -1.88
CA ALA A 145 6.51 -7.21 -2.14
C ALA A 145 6.85 -6.13 -3.18
N LEU A 146 8.06 -5.54 -3.11
CA LEU A 146 8.54 -4.58 -4.09
C LEU A 146 8.73 -5.21 -5.48
N LYS A 147 9.22 -6.45 -5.55
CA LYS A 147 9.32 -7.22 -6.81
C LYS A 147 7.96 -7.42 -7.45
N LEU A 148 6.94 -7.83 -6.66
CA LEU A 148 5.57 -8.00 -7.17
C LEU A 148 4.97 -6.67 -7.65
N ALA A 149 5.17 -5.58 -6.90
CA ALA A 149 4.74 -4.25 -7.29
C ALA A 149 5.40 -3.80 -8.61
N MET A 150 6.72 -4.04 -8.77
CA MET A 150 7.47 -3.74 -10.00
C MET A 150 6.97 -4.59 -11.18
N GLN A 151 6.69 -5.88 -10.96
CA GLN A 151 6.14 -6.75 -12.00
C GLN A 151 4.77 -6.29 -12.47
N ALA A 152 3.90 -5.82 -11.57
CA ALA A 152 2.58 -5.30 -11.89
C ALA A 152 2.64 -4.02 -12.75
N LEU A 153 3.71 -3.23 -12.66
CA LEU A 153 3.91 -2.01 -13.44
C LEU A 153 4.24 -2.30 -14.91
N ARG A 154 3.68 -1.49 -15.80
CA ARG A 154 4.12 -1.35 -17.20
C ARG A 154 5.54 -0.80 -17.26
N PRO A 155 6.31 -1.04 -18.35
CA PRO A 155 7.52 -0.28 -18.63
C PRO A 155 7.24 1.23 -18.55
N GLY A 156 8.11 2.00 -17.89
CA GLY A 156 7.92 3.43 -17.63
C GLY A 156 6.94 3.79 -16.49
N GLY A 157 6.23 2.81 -15.93
CA GLY A 157 5.26 3.00 -14.84
C GLY A 157 5.89 3.44 -13.52
N LEU A 158 5.07 3.99 -12.62
CA LEU A 158 5.51 4.58 -11.35
C LEU A 158 5.09 3.74 -10.15
N LEU A 159 6.04 3.46 -9.26
CA LEU A 159 5.78 3.11 -7.87
C LEU A 159 5.78 4.39 -7.03
N ILE A 160 4.71 4.64 -6.30
CA ILE A 160 4.60 5.76 -5.36
C ILE A 160 4.37 5.18 -3.98
N SER A 161 5.31 5.35 -3.08
CA SER A 161 5.20 4.87 -1.71
C SER A 161 5.27 6.01 -0.70
N LYS A 162 4.54 5.87 0.42
CA LYS A 162 4.77 6.67 1.63
C LYS A 162 4.81 5.71 2.80
N THR A 163 5.97 5.59 3.45
CA THR A 163 6.21 4.51 4.41
C THR A 163 6.84 5.03 5.69
N PRO A 164 6.29 4.68 6.87
CA PRO A 164 6.98 4.97 8.13
C PRO A 164 8.29 4.17 8.22
N CYS A 165 9.38 4.88 8.39
CA CYS A 165 10.72 4.32 8.60
C CYS A 165 10.92 4.12 10.12
N ILE A 166 10.55 2.94 10.60
CA ILE A 166 10.46 2.64 12.04
C ILE A 166 11.82 2.76 12.73
N SER A 167 12.92 2.46 12.03
CA SER A 167 14.29 2.62 12.57
C SER A 167 14.68 4.09 12.84
N GLU A 168 13.97 5.06 12.25
CA GLU A 168 14.19 6.50 12.51
C GLU A 168 13.45 7.01 13.76
N MET A 169 12.63 6.16 14.39
CA MET A 169 11.94 6.48 15.65
C MET A 169 12.90 6.39 16.85
N ASN A 170 12.39 6.80 18.03
CA ASN A 170 13.11 6.55 19.26
C ASN A 170 13.46 5.05 19.38
N PRO A 171 14.74 4.68 19.62
CA PRO A 171 15.20 3.28 19.64
C PRO A 171 14.44 2.36 20.62
N LEU A 172 13.85 2.92 21.67
CA LEU A 172 13.03 2.14 22.62
C LEU A 172 11.74 1.63 21.99
N ILE A 173 11.24 2.28 20.94
CA ILE A 173 10.00 1.87 20.27
C ILE A 173 10.20 0.56 19.51
N PRO A 174 11.12 0.45 18.53
CA PRO A 174 11.31 -0.81 17.80
C PRO A 174 11.90 -1.93 18.64
N ARG A 175 12.74 -1.61 19.66
CA ARG A 175 13.46 -2.63 20.45
C ARG A 175 12.70 -3.15 21.66
N VAL A 176 11.79 -2.37 22.22
CA VAL A 176 11.09 -2.72 23.47
C VAL A 176 9.58 -2.65 23.31
N ALA A 177 9.04 -1.48 22.94
CA ALA A 177 7.59 -1.27 22.93
C ALA A 177 6.88 -2.15 21.89
N LEU A 178 7.38 -2.22 20.64
CA LEU A 178 6.78 -3.04 19.60
C LEU A 178 6.78 -4.54 19.91
N PRO A 179 7.90 -5.19 20.34
CA PRO A 179 7.90 -6.59 20.73
C PRO A 179 6.90 -6.87 21.86
N LEU A 180 6.85 -6.03 22.88
CA LEU A 180 5.90 -6.19 23.99
C LEU A 180 4.44 -6.07 23.51
N MET A 181 4.12 -5.07 22.71
CA MET A 181 2.78 -4.89 22.15
C MET A 181 2.38 -6.04 21.23
N ARG A 182 3.33 -6.61 20.47
CA ARG A 182 3.09 -7.81 19.64
C ARG A 182 2.79 -9.03 20.49
N ALA A 183 3.55 -9.24 21.57
CA ALA A 183 3.33 -10.38 22.49
C ALA A 183 1.92 -10.41 23.07
N ILE A 184 1.32 -9.24 23.34
CA ILE A 184 -0.06 -9.10 23.84
C ILE A 184 -1.10 -8.87 22.74
N GLY A 185 -0.74 -9.06 21.45
CA GLY A 185 -1.64 -8.96 20.31
C GLY A 185 -2.16 -7.54 20.01
N LYS A 186 -1.50 -6.49 20.53
CA LYS A 186 -1.89 -5.08 20.35
C LYS A 186 -1.15 -4.37 19.20
N ALA A 187 -0.15 -5.01 18.57
CA ALA A 187 0.51 -4.52 17.39
C ALA A 187 0.68 -5.61 16.34
N PRO A 188 0.65 -5.27 15.03
CA PRO A 188 0.98 -6.20 13.96
C PRO A 188 2.49 -6.48 13.92
N SER A 189 2.90 -7.45 13.09
CA SER A 189 4.29 -7.54 12.65
C SER A 189 4.64 -6.31 11.83
N VAL A 190 5.80 -5.71 12.10
CA VAL A 190 6.31 -4.57 11.34
C VAL A 190 7.78 -4.80 10.99
N LEU A 191 8.16 -4.45 9.78
CA LEU A 191 9.55 -4.37 9.37
C LEU A 191 10.16 -3.06 9.88
N CYS A 192 11.37 -3.15 10.40
CA CYS A 192 12.12 -1.99 10.89
C CYS A 192 13.24 -1.68 9.90
N PHE A 193 13.10 -0.61 9.16
CA PHE A 193 14.08 -0.05 8.23
C PHE A 193 14.06 1.48 8.30
N ASP A 194 15.11 2.13 7.82
CA ASP A 194 15.20 3.56 7.60
C ASP A 194 14.92 3.94 6.13
N ALA A 195 14.93 5.24 5.83
CA ALA A 195 14.63 5.75 4.50
C ALA A 195 15.65 5.28 3.44
N GLU A 196 16.92 5.15 3.81
CA GLU A 196 17.97 4.71 2.89
C GLU A 196 17.86 3.21 2.58
N GLN A 197 17.53 2.40 3.57
CA GLN A 197 17.27 0.97 3.38
C GLN A 197 16.06 0.74 2.46
N LEU A 198 14.97 1.52 2.63
CA LEU A 198 13.81 1.45 1.75
C LEU A 198 14.18 1.88 0.32
N ARG A 199 14.92 3.00 0.16
CA ARG A 199 15.39 3.47 -1.14
C ARG A 199 16.25 2.41 -1.83
N SER A 200 17.20 1.82 -1.11
CA SER A 200 18.08 0.78 -1.61
C SER A 200 17.31 -0.48 -2.00
N ALA A 201 16.28 -0.88 -1.24
CA ALA A 201 15.42 -2.01 -1.59
C ALA A 201 14.66 -1.77 -2.91
N ILE A 202 14.14 -0.56 -3.13
CA ILE A 202 13.48 -0.18 -4.39
C ILE A 202 14.47 -0.23 -5.57
N VAL A 203 15.69 0.30 -5.39
CA VAL A 203 16.75 0.27 -6.44
C VAL A 203 17.19 -1.16 -6.76
N ARG A 204 17.29 -2.06 -5.76
CA ARG A 204 17.61 -3.48 -5.99
C ARG A 204 16.60 -4.18 -6.89
N GLN A 205 15.34 -3.73 -6.93
CA GLN A 205 14.35 -4.25 -7.88
C GLN A 205 14.51 -3.67 -9.30
N GLY A 206 15.56 -2.91 -9.58
CA GLY A 206 15.82 -2.31 -10.90
C GLY A 206 15.06 -1.01 -11.15
N MET A 207 14.40 -0.42 -10.13
CA MET A 207 13.68 0.83 -10.29
C MET A 207 14.57 2.05 -10.12
N GLN A 208 14.27 3.12 -10.85
CA GLN A 208 14.97 4.42 -10.78
C GLN A 208 14.22 5.36 -9.84
N ILE A 209 14.89 5.91 -8.84
CA ILE A 209 14.32 6.92 -7.94
C ILE A 209 14.12 8.23 -8.71
N VAL A 210 12.88 8.73 -8.71
CA VAL A 210 12.50 10.01 -9.33
C VAL A 210 12.52 11.14 -8.29
N SER A 211 11.94 10.89 -7.10
CA SER A 211 11.99 11.85 -5.99
C SER A 211 11.90 11.15 -4.64
N VAL A 212 12.46 11.81 -3.61
CA VAL A 212 12.33 11.45 -2.20
C VAL A 212 11.90 12.70 -1.45
N GLU A 213 10.75 12.64 -0.79
CA GLU A 213 10.07 13.79 -0.19
C GLU A 213 9.56 13.44 1.22
N ARG A 214 9.23 14.46 2.00
CA ARG A 214 8.54 14.32 3.30
C ARG A 214 7.41 15.34 3.34
N HIS A 215 6.23 14.92 3.75
CA HIS A 215 5.01 15.73 3.74
C HIS A 215 4.45 15.97 5.14
N GLY A 216 5.11 15.49 6.17
CA GLY A 216 4.68 15.68 7.56
C GLY A 216 4.76 17.14 7.97
N THR A 217 3.74 17.60 8.69
CA THR A 217 3.65 18.98 9.22
C THR A 217 3.78 19.04 10.74
N ARG A 218 3.91 17.89 11.41
CA ARG A 218 3.98 17.77 12.86
C ARG A 218 5.20 16.98 13.29
N GLY A 219 6.13 17.64 14.00
CA GLY A 219 7.33 17.01 14.55
C GLY A 219 8.25 16.40 13.47
N LYS A 220 9.04 15.39 13.86
CA LYS A 220 9.88 14.64 12.91
C LYS A 220 9.01 13.72 12.04
N ASP A 221 8.92 14.00 10.75
CA ASP A 221 8.24 13.10 9.81
C ASP A 221 9.13 11.89 9.48
N ILE A 222 8.78 10.74 10.02
CA ILE A 222 9.43 9.46 9.76
C ILE A 222 8.86 8.75 8.52
N ARG A 223 7.85 9.33 7.85
CA ARG A 223 7.21 8.77 6.68
C ARG A 223 7.85 9.32 5.42
N VAL A 224 8.78 8.58 4.86
CA VAL A 224 9.38 8.96 3.58
C VAL A 224 8.40 8.70 2.44
N PHE A 225 8.25 9.68 1.56
CA PHE A 225 7.52 9.58 0.31
C PHE A 225 8.53 9.40 -0.83
N ILE A 226 8.40 8.32 -1.58
CA ILE A 226 9.31 7.97 -2.67
C ILE A 226 8.49 7.75 -3.94
N VAL A 227 8.92 8.39 -5.03
CA VAL A 227 8.48 8.09 -6.39
C VAL A 227 9.62 7.38 -7.10
N ALA A 228 9.35 6.20 -7.62
CA ALA A 228 10.32 5.44 -8.40
C ALA A 228 9.69 5.01 -9.74
N ARG A 229 10.51 4.92 -10.78
CA ARG A 229 10.09 4.57 -12.15
C ARG A 229 10.65 3.21 -12.53
N LYS A 230 9.80 2.35 -13.09
CA LYS A 230 10.23 1.14 -13.79
C LYS A 230 10.89 1.55 -15.11
N PRO A 231 12.08 1.09 -15.46
CA PRO A 231 12.68 1.32 -16.77
C PRO A 231 11.74 0.92 -17.92
N ALA A 232 11.95 1.56 -19.11
CA ALA A 232 11.21 1.26 -20.32
C ALA A 232 11.61 -0.10 -20.91
#